data_d978c891d5e8a765c99b7d8e98b29da5
#
_entry.id   d978c891d5e8a765c99b7d8e98b29da5
#
_cell.length_a   1.000
_cell.length_b   1.000
_cell.length_c   1.000
_cell.angle_alpha   90.00
_cell.angle_beta   90.00
_cell.angle_gamma   90.00
#
_symmetry.space_group_name_H-M   'P 1'
#
loop_
_entity.id
_entity.type
_entity.pdbx_description
1 polymer ?
#
loop_
_entity_poly.entity_id
_entity_poly.type
_entity_poly.pdbx_seq_one_letter_code
_entity_poly.pdbx_strand_id
1 'polypeptide(L)'
;VXXXXYEIGMSHLGIQILYDMFNRFEDTYCDRVYSPWIDLDKMMREQDIKLFAVESQEPVKSFDFLGITLQYEMCYTNILQILDLSGIALRSADRDINDPFVIGGGPCTYNPEPIAPFFDLFYMGEGETQYRALLDLYKKWRAEGGSREDFLHAAAKIPGIYVPSLYNVTYKEDGTIDAMTPIYDDVPKTVRKEIVLDMTGAVYPERPLVPHIRAVQDRVVLEIQRGCIRGCRFCQAGMVYRPVRERDVERLKQLAVTMLHNTGYDEISLSSLSSSDYSKLPELVNFLIDECSKRKINISLPSLRIDAFSLDVMSKVQDVKKSSLTFAPEAGTQRLRDVINKGLTEEVILQGAREAFEGGWSHVKLYFMLGLPTETEEDMKGIPELAERMAEAYYEIPKEKRNGKCQITMSTSFFVPKPCTPFQWARMYSPEDYLGRARIVNHTMKQQHNQKSLKYNWHEAYVTVLEGVLARGDRKVADAIETAYKMGALYDAWGETFHYEIWTAAFEKCGLSIDFYNTRERSLDEVFPWDFIDTGVTKAFYKREWERAMQEKITPNCRQSCSGCGAKRFGGGVCFENQNSVC
;
A
#
# COMPACT_ATOMS: atom_id res chain seq x y z
N VAL A 1 -0.92 14.07 -1.86
CA VAL A 1 -2.02 14.04 -2.83
C VAL A 1 -1.78 12.95 -3.89
N UNK A 2 -2.55 12.24 -3.98
CA UNK A 2 -2.32 11.24 -4.96
C UNK A 2 -3.50 11.22 -5.80
N UNK A 3 -3.62 10.71 -6.15
CA UNK A 3 -4.57 10.32 -6.92
C UNK A 3 -5.61 11.28 -7.35
N UNK A 4 -5.72 11.29 -7.83
CA UNK A 4 -6.62 11.71 -8.51
C UNK A 4 -7.60 12.71 -8.07
N UNK A 5 -8.38 12.26 -8.15
CA UNK A 5 -9.49 13.00 -7.96
C UNK A 5 -9.72 13.24 -6.54
N TYR A 6 -10.62 14.17 -6.40
CA TYR A 6 -11.11 14.57 -5.11
C TYR A 6 -11.76 13.39 -4.35
N GLU A 7 -12.56 12.64 -5.04
CA GLU A 7 -13.33 11.52 -4.47
C GLU A 7 -12.43 10.43 -3.86
N ILE A 8 -11.29 10.21 -4.46
CA ILE A 8 -10.33 9.23 -3.94
C ILE A 8 -9.53 9.83 -2.79
N GLY A 9 -9.05 11.06 -2.95
CA GLY A 9 -8.25 11.71 -1.91
C GLY A 9 -9.03 11.98 -0.64
N MET A 10 -10.29 12.36 -0.76
CA MET A 10 -11.16 12.59 0.40
C MET A 10 -11.45 11.28 1.17
N SER A 11 -11.24 10.14 0.53
CA SER A 11 -11.43 8.83 1.17
C SER A 11 -10.18 8.33 1.89
N HIS A 12 -9.06 9.05 1.80
CA HIS A 12 -7.76 8.57 2.29
C HIS A 12 -7.56 8.92 3.77
N LEU A 13 -7.59 7.88 4.62
CA LEU A 13 -7.50 8.06 6.07
C LEU A 13 -6.22 8.76 6.52
N GLY A 14 -5.08 8.44 5.90
CA GLY A 14 -3.81 9.07 6.27
C GLY A 14 -3.82 10.58 6.11
N ILE A 15 -4.43 11.07 5.02
CA ILE A 15 -4.58 12.51 4.81
C ILE A 15 -5.48 13.11 5.89
N GLN A 16 -6.58 12.41 6.24
CA GLN A 16 -7.50 12.90 7.27
C GLN A 16 -6.80 13.02 8.63
N ILE A 17 -5.98 12.04 8.98
CA ILE A 17 -5.23 12.07 10.24
C ILE A 17 -4.25 13.24 10.26
N LEU A 18 -3.47 13.42 9.19
CA LEU A 18 -2.47 14.49 9.12
C LEU A 18 -3.14 15.87 9.09
N TYR A 19 -4.21 16.01 8.30
CA TYR A 19 -4.97 17.26 8.24
C TYR A 19 -5.47 17.66 9.64
N ASP A 20 -6.08 16.71 10.34
CA ASP A 20 -6.58 16.95 11.69
C ASP A 20 -5.44 17.32 12.64
N MET A 21 -4.34 16.56 12.59
CA MET A 21 -3.19 16.79 13.47
C MET A 21 -2.59 18.18 13.24
N PHE A 22 -2.31 18.53 11.99
CA PHE A 22 -1.68 19.82 11.69
C PHE A 22 -2.57 20.98 12.13
N ASN A 23 -3.88 20.86 11.92
CA ASN A 23 -4.80 21.96 12.26
C ASN A 23 -5.10 22.06 13.74
N ARG A 24 -4.61 21.11 14.57
CA ARG A 24 -4.64 21.24 16.03
C ARG A 24 -3.48 22.08 16.54
N PHE A 25 -2.43 22.27 15.73
CA PHE A 25 -1.31 23.13 16.12
C PHE A 25 -1.71 24.60 15.94
N GLU A 26 -1.53 25.39 17.01
CA GLU A 26 -1.96 26.82 17.00
C GLU A 26 -1.23 27.66 15.94
N ASP A 27 -0.05 27.23 15.53
CA ASP A 27 0.83 27.97 14.63
C ASP A 27 0.86 27.39 13.21
N THR A 28 -0.07 26.49 12.87
CA THR A 28 -0.03 25.79 11.61
C THR A 28 -1.41 25.78 10.95
N TYR A 29 -1.46 26.07 9.67
CA TYR A 29 -2.67 25.96 8.87
C TYR A 29 -2.43 24.92 7.78
N CYS A 30 -3.26 23.91 7.73
CA CYS A 30 -3.17 22.82 6.74
C CYS A 30 -4.38 22.85 5.83
N ASP A 31 -4.14 22.94 4.54
CA ASP A 31 -5.18 22.86 3.53
C ASP A 31 -4.90 21.63 2.65
N ARG A 32 -5.78 21.34 1.73
CA ARG A 32 -5.70 20.14 0.89
C ARG A 32 -5.71 20.53 -0.58
N VAL A 33 -5.07 19.70 -1.39
CA VAL A 33 -5.08 19.86 -2.84
C VAL A 33 -5.08 18.46 -3.48
N TYR A 34 -5.70 18.35 -4.65
CA TYR A 34 -5.85 17.07 -5.36
C TYR A 34 -5.44 17.26 -6.82
N SER A 35 -4.98 16.16 -7.44
CA SER A 35 -4.64 16.19 -8.87
C SER A 35 -5.89 16.48 -9.69
N PRO A 36 -5.89 17.53 -10.52
CA PRO A 36 -7.05 17.75 -11.41
C PRO A 36 -7.09 16.69 -12.51
N TRP A 37 -8.29 16.28 -12.88
CA TRP A 37 -8.47 15.38 -14.03
C TRP A 37 -8.07 16.11 -15.31
N ILE A 38 -7.95 15.35 -16.39
CA ILE A 38 -7.36 15.87 -17.63
C ILE A 38 -8.13 17.06 -18.22
N ASP A 39 -9.44 17.14 -18.03
CA ASP A 39 -10.23 18.27 -18.53
C ASP A 39 -9.93 19.55 -17.73
N LEU A 40 -9.85 19.43 -16.40
CA LEU A 40 -9.51 20.60 -15.57
C LEU A 40 -8.05 21.00 -15.76
N ASP A 41 -7.15 20.01 -15.88
CA ASP A 41 -5.73 20.28 -16.19
C ASP A 41 -5.62 21.15 -17.45
N LYS A 42 -6.30 20.73 -18.52
CA LYS A 42 -6.29 21.47 -19.78
C LYS A 42 -6.81 22.89 -19.60
N MET A 43 -7.96 23.02 -18.94
CA MET A 43 -8.57 24.34 -18.71
C MET A 43 -7.63 25.25 -17.91
N MET A 44 -6.99 24.74 -16.87
CA MET A 44 -6.06 25.51 -16.05
C MET A 44 -4.89 26.02 -16.88
N ARG A 45 -4.34 25.18 -17.75
CA ARG A 45 -3.23 25.59 -18.62
C ARG A 45 -3.65 26.64 -19.64
N GLU A 46 -4.82 26.46 -20.26
CA GLU A 46 -5.33 27.40 -21.26
C GLU A 46 -5.64 28.79 -20.67
N GLN A 47 -6.09 28.81 -19.41
CA GLN A 47 -6.46 30.05 -18.72
C GLN A 47 -5.35 30.60 -17.84
N ASP A 48 -4.19 29.95 -17.80
CA ASP A 48 -3.05 30.29 -16.93
C ASP A 48 -3.46 30.36 -15.44
N ILE A 49 -4.31 29.43 -15.01
CA ILE A 49 -4.74 29.33 -13.61
C ILE A 49 -3.81 28.36 -12.90
N LYS A 50 -3.14 28.82 -11.85
CA LYS A 50 -2.24 27.95 -11.07
C LYS A 50 -3.05 27.11 -10.11
N LEU A 51 -2.53 25.91 -9.80
CA LEU A 51 -3.18 24.99 -8.87
C LEU A 51 -3.31 25.65 -7.50
N PHE A 52 -4.48 25.47 -6.89
CA PHE A 52 -4.81 26.13 -5.63
C PHE A 52 -5.42 25.15 -4.64
N ALA A 53 -5.33 25.50 -3.37
CA ALA A 53 -5.85 24.69 -2.28
C ALA A 53 -7.38 24.75 -2.22
N VAL A 54 -7.99 23.68 -1.73
CA VAL A 54 -9.44 23.48 -1.81
C VAL A 54 -10.23 24.47 -0.94
N GLU A 55 -9.73 24.73 0.27
CA GLU A 55 -10.48 25.55 1.23
C GLU A 55 -10.18 27.05 1.09
N SER A 56 -8.91 27.40 1.13
CA SER A 56 -8.49 28.80 1.08
C SER A 56 -8.50 29.37 -0.33
N GLN A 57 -8.39 28.49 -1.33
CA GLN A 57 -8.23 28.86 -2.74
C GLN A 57 -6.92 29.63 -2.99
N GLU A 58 -5.98 29.57 -2.05
CA GLU A 58 -4.66 30.15 -2.23
C GLU A 58 -3.81 29.28 -3.15
N PRO A 59 -2.96 29.89 -4.01
CA PRO A 59 -2.08 29.07 -4.85
C PRO A 59 -1.18 28.17 -4.03
N VAL A 60 -0.99 26.94 -4.50
CA VAL A 60 -0.15 25.95 -3.79
C VAL A 60 1.26 26.51 -3.55
N LYS A 61 1.80 27.25 -4.52
CA LYS A 61 3.16 27.80 -4.40
C LYS A 61 3.31 28.78 -3.23
N SER A 62 2.22 29.38 -2.75
CA SER A 62 2.30 30.36 -1.66
C SER A 62 2.46 29.71 -0.26
N PHE A 63 2.30 28.41 -0.16
CA PHE A 63 2.44 27.70 1.11
C PHE A 63 3.91 27.46 1.44
N ASP A 64 4.21 27.24 2.73
CA ASP A 64 5.58 26.94 3.18
C ASP A 64 6.00 25.52 2.81
N PHE A 65 5.06 24.59 2.85
CA PHE A 65 5.28 23.18 2.54
C PHE A 65 4.21 22.66 1.60
N LEU A 66 4.62 21.77 0.69
CA LEU A 66 3.70 20.96 -0.10
C LEU A 66 3.97 19.51 0.25
N GLY A 67 3.04 18.89 0.99
CA GLY A 67 3.15 17.47 1.36
C GLY A 67 2.38 16.60 0.38
N ILE A 68 3.06 15.60 -0.18
CA ILE A 68 2.45 14.69 -1.17
C ILE A 68 2.44 13.27 -0.58
N THR A 69 1.26 12.66 -0.53
CA THR A 69 1.15 11.28 -0.08
C THR A 69 1.42 10.32 -1.25
N LEU A 70 2.34 9.39 -1.03
CA LEU A 70 2.88 8.50 -2.06
C LEU A 70 2.33 7.09 -1.83
N GLN A 71 1.12 6.84 -2.36
CA GLN A 71 0.39 5.62 -2.07
C GLN A 71 0.59 4.54 -3.13
N TYR A 72 0.92 4.91 -4.37
CA TYR A 72 0.99 3.97 -5.47
C TYR A 72 1.92 4.50 -6.55
N GLU A 73 2.84 3.65 -6.99
CA GLU A 73 3.87 4.04 -7.95
C GLU A 73 3.30 4.53 -9.28
N MET A 74 2.15 4.00 -9.68
CA MET A 74 1.55 4.38 -10.96
C MET A 74 0.98 5.80 -10.95
N CYS A 75 1.08 6.52 -9.83
CA CYS A 75 0.68 7.92 -9.72
C CYS A 75 1.89 8.87 -9.78
N TYR A 76 3.06 8.40 -10.14
CA TYR A 76 4.27 9.23 -10.09
C TYR A 76 4.23 10.41 -11.07
N THR A 77 3.62 10.26 -12.26
CA THR A 77 3.49 11.42 -13.17
C THR A 77 2.54 12.47 -12.61
N ASN A 78 1.61 12.08 -11.74
CA ASN A 78 0.72 13.06 -11.09
C ASN A 78 1.47 13.96 -10.12
N ILE A 79 2.59 13.50 -9.56
CA ILE A 79 3.48 14.36 -8.75
C ILE A 79 3.97 15.52 -9.60
N LEU A 80 4.44 15.20 -10.80
CA LEU A 80 4.97 16.23 -11.72
C LEU A 80 3.86 17.17 -12.18
N GLN A 81 2.65 16.63 -12.40
CA GLN A 81 1.50 17.46 -12.74
C GLN A 81 1.21 18.51 -11.66
N ILE A 82 1.21 18.08 -10.39
CA ILE A 82 0.94 18.98 -9.27
C ILE A 82 2.00 20.10 -9.22
N LEU A 83 3.28 19.73 -9.34
CA LEU A 83 4.36 20.69 -9.32
C LEU A 83 4.26 21.67 -10.50
N ASP A 84 4.02 21.13 -11.70
CA ASP A 84 3.94 21.89 -12.93
C ASP A 84 2.77 22.90 -12.90
N LEU A 85 1.58 22.42 -12.54
CA LEU A 85 0.39 23.28 -12.46
C LEU A 85 0.52 24.33 -11.35
N SER A 86 1.33 24.04 -10.32
CA SER A 86 1.57 24.97 -9.22
C SER A 86 2.64 26.01 -9.56
N GLY A 87 3.36 25.84 -10.65
CA GLY A 87 4.48 26.72 -11.00
C GLY A 87 5.70 26.49 -10.12
N ILE A 88 5.84 25.28 -9.56
CA ILE A 88 6.99 24.88 -8.75
C ILE A 88 7.93 24.07 -9.63
N ALA A 89 9.24 24.35 -9.58
CA ALA A 89 10.21 23.63 -10.40
C ALA A 89 10.10 22.11 -10.11
N LEU A 90 10.14 21.31 -11.17
CA LEU A 90 9.99 19.86 -11.02
C LEU A 90 11.10 19.26 -10.16
N ARG A 91 12.33 19.70 -10.36
CA ARG A 91 13.47 19.18 -9.63
C ARG A 91 13.81 20.07 -8.44
N SER A 92 14.12 19.46 -7.30
CA SER A 92 14.46 20.20 -6.09
C SER A 92 15.69 21.09 -6.29
N ALA A 93 16.64 20.65 -7.14
CA ALA A 93 17.86 21.42 -7.42
C ALA A 93 17.58 22.76 -8.09
N ASP A 94 16.42 22.91 -8.72
CA ASP A 94 16.05 24.13 -9.45
C ASP A 94 15.17 25.08 -8.62
N ARG A 95 14.86 24.71 -7.36
CA ARG A 95 14.00 25.51 -6.48
C ARG A 95 14.79 26.58 -5.74
N ASP A 96 14.13 27.71 -5.49
CA ASP A 96 14.74 28.83 -4.77
C ASP A 96 13.97 29.13 -3.47
N ILE A 97 14.33 30.20 -2.82
CA ILE A 97 13.79 30.57 -1.50
C ILE A 97 12.28 30.86 -1.55
N ASN A 98 11.74 31.13 -2.73
CA ASN A 98 10.32 31.45 -2.91
C ASN A 98 9.47 30.21 -3.16
N ASP A 99 10.09 29.04 -3.33
CA ASP A 99 9.35 27.79 -3.52
C ASP A 99 9.09 27.12 -2.17
N PRO A 100 7.93 26.44 -2.03
CA PRO A 100 7.72 25.63 -0.82
C PRO A 100 8.71 24.48 -0.76
N PHE A 101 8.90 23.91 0.44
CA PHE A 101 9.58 22.63 0.55
C PHE A 101 8.62 21.52 0.20
N VAL A 102 9.03 20.64 -0.69
CA VAL A 102 8.18 19.52 -1.16
C VAL A 102 8.55 18.27 -0.37
N ILE A 103 7.57 17.73 0.35
CA ILE A 103 7.74 16.58 1.25
C ILE A 103 6.96 15.38 0.72
N GLY A 104 7.61 14.21 0.66
CA GLY A 104 6.93 12.96 0.33
C GLY A 104 6.74 12.10 1.56
N GLY A 105 5.57 11.45 1.68
CA GLY A 105 5.31 10.48 2.75
C GLY A 105 4.42 9.37 2.23
N GLY A 106 4.33 8.27 2.96
CA GLY A 106 3.50 7.15 2.58
C GLY A 106 4.30 5.92 2.18
N PRO A 107 3.60 4.84 1.77
CA PRO A 107 4.28 3.55 1.56
C PRO A 107 5.31 3.53 0.43
N CYS A 108 5.20 4.39 -0.58
CA CYS A 108 6.21 4.40 -1.64
C CYS A 108 7.55 4.98 -1.17
N THR A 109 7.61 5.61 0.02
CA THR A 109 8.89 6.12 0.54
C THR A 109 9.86 4.99 0.90
N TYR A 110 9.40 3.74 0.92
CA TYR A 110 10.30 2.61 1.18
C TYR A 110 11.16 2.24 -0.04
N ASN A 111 10.96 2.90 -1.17
CA ASN A 111 11.98 3.13 -2.19
C ASN A 111 11.70 4.49 -2.84
N PRO A 112 12.24 5.57 -2.30
CA PRO A 112 11.96 6.90 -2.83
C PRO A 112 12.82 7.25 -4.04
N GLU A 113 13.80 6.42 -4.39
CA GLU A 113 14.84 6.82 -5.34
C GLU A 113 14.32 7.16 -6.74
N PRO A 114 13.32 6.45 -7.32
CA PRO A 114 12.82 6.85 -8.64
C PRO A 114 12.23 8.26 -8.70
N ILE A 115 11.83 8.81 -7.56
CA ILE A 115 11.24 10.16 -7.51
C ILE A 115 12.06 11.11 -6.63
N ALA A 116 13.21 10.66 -6.14
CA ALA A 116 14.01 11.45 -5.20
C ALA A 116 14.35 12.86 -5.72
N PRO A 117 14.74 13.05 -7.00
CA PRO A 117 15.08 14.40 -7.46
C PRO A 117 13.92 15.39 -7.45
N PHE A 118 12.69 14.94 -7.35
CA PHE A 118 11.51 15.81 -7.36
C PHE A 118 11.11 16.31 -5.97
N PHE A 119 11.73 15.78 -4.92
CA PHE A 119 11.40 16.08 -3.53
C PHE A 119 12.55 16.74 -2.81
N ASP A 120 12.24 17.69 -1.94
CA ASP A 120 13.23 18.27 -1.05
C ASP A 120 13.57 17.31 0.09
N LEU A 121 12.53 16.63 0.62
CA LEU A 121 12.74 15.63 1.66
C LEU A 121 11.60 14.61 1.67
N PHE A 122 11.85 13.49 2.32
CA PHE A 122 10.84 12.45 2.58
C PHE A 122 10.74 12.21 4.07
N TYR A 123 9.51 11.95 4.51
CA TYR A 123 9.25 11.52 5.87
C TYR A 123 9.04 10.00 5.85
N MET A 124 9.91 9.25 6.54
CA MET A 124 9.87 7.79 6.57
C MET A 124 9.03 7.33 7.76
N GLY A 125 7.88 6.69 7.48
CA GLY A 125 7.05 6.11 8.52
C GLY A 125 5.83 6.95 8.88
N GLU A 126 5.44 6.89 10.13
CA GLU A 126 4.18 7.45 10.61
C GLU A 126 4.35 8.91 11.04
N GLY A 127 3.51 9.78 10.48
CA GLY A 127 3.69 11.23 10.59
C GLY A 127 3.41 11.83 11.95
N GLU A 128 2.75 11.08 12.84
CA GLU A 128 2.32 11.62 14.12
C GLU A 128 3.46 11.97 15.07
N THR A 129 4.70 11.54 14.79
CA THR A 129 5.80 11.67 15.77
C THR A 129 6.72 12.87 15.56
N GLN A 130 7.14 13.18 14.31
CA GLN A 130 8.24 14.13 14.11
C GLN A 130 7.86 15.42 13.35
N TYR A 131 6.64 15.54 12.87
CA TYR A 131 6.29 16.77 12.15
C TYR A 131 6.36 18.00 13.04
N ARG A 132 6.06 17.88 14.34
CA ARG A 132 6.21 19.02 15.24
C ARG A 132 7.65 19.55 15.24
N ALA A 133 8.61 18.62 15.31
CA ALA A 133 10.04 19.00 15.30
C ALA A 133 10.42 19.67 13.97
N LEU A 134 9.88 19.17 12.85
CA LEU A 134 10.18 19.76 11.54
C LEU A 134 9.62 21.17 11.42
N LEU A 135 8.39 21.40 11.90
CA LEU A 135 7.77 22.72 11.85
C LEU A 135 8.50 23.71 12.77
N ASP A 136 8.92 23.27 13.95
CA ASP A 136 9.69 24.12 14.86
C ASP A 136 11.03 24.50 14.23
N LEU A 137 11.68 23.54 13.58
CA LEU A 137 12.93 23.83 12.86
C LEU A 137 12.72 24.84 11.75
N TYR A 138 11.62 24.72 11.00
CA TYR A 138 11.30 25.65 9.92
C TYR A 138 11.12 27.06 10.46
N LYS A 139 10.39 27.22 11.56
CA LYS A 139 10.16 28.54 12.19
C LYS A 139 11.49 29.17 12.62
N LYS A 140 12.37 28.38 13.22
CA LYS A 140 13.70 28.86 13.64
C LYS A 140 14.51 29.30 12.43
N TRP A 141 14.54 28.45 11.39
CA TRP A 141 15.30 28.74 10.17
C TRP A 141 14.80 30.03 9.50
N ARG A 142 13.48 30.21 9.41
CA ARG A 142 12.90 31.44 8.83
C ARG A 142 13.32 32.67 9.63
N ALA A 143 13.29 32.59 10.92
CA ALA A 143 13.68 33.71 11.80
C ALA A 143 15.16 34.07 11.64
N GLU A 144 16.01 33.05 11.41
CA GLU A 144 17.47 33.25 11.27
C GLU A 144 17.89 33.67 9.85
N GLY A 145 17.03 33.47 8.85
CA GLY A 145 17.29 33.89 7.47
C GLY A 145 18.30 33.04 6.71
N GLY A 146 18.32 31.75 6.94
CA GLY A 146 19.24 30.82 6.25
C GLY A 146 18.82 30.47 4.83
N SER A 147 19.69 29.76 4.11
CA SER A 147 19.40 29.26 2.77
C SER A 147 18.53 28.01 2.82
N ARG A 148 17.95 27.61 1.67
CA ARG A 148 17.22 26.34 1.57
C ARG A 148 18.11 25.18 2.00
N GLU A 149 19.37 25.20 1.56
CA GLU A 149 20.33 24.15 1.88
C GLU A 149 20.58 24.05 3.39
N ASP A 150 20.61 25.20 4.08
CA ASP A 150 20.76 25.22 5.54
C ASP A 150 19.59 24.50 6.23
N PHE A 151 18.35 24.77 5.77
CA PHE A 151 17.17 24.09 6.34
C PHE A 151 17.23 22.60 6.10
N LEU A 152 17.55 22.20 4.85
CA LEU A 152 17.56 20.78 4.50
C LEU A 152 18.65 20.02 5.26
N HIS A 153 19.84 20.62 5.42
CA HIS A 153 20.91 20.00 6.20
C HIS A 153 20.48 19.79 7.66
N ALA A 154 19.83 20.79 8.25
CA ALA A 154 19.33 20.66 9.62
C ALA A 154 18.21 19.64 9.72
N ALA A 155 17.29 19.62 8.73
CA ALA A 155 16.15 18.69 8.72
C ALA A 155 16.62 17.23 8.64
N ALA A 156 17.74 16.97 7.95
CA ALA A 156 18.27 15.61 7.80
C ALA A 156 18.66 14.99 9.14
N LYS A 157 18.83 15.78 10.18
CA LYS A 157 19.16 15.28 11.53
C LYS A 157 17.93 14.87 12.32
N ILE A 158 16.73 15.22 11.87
CA ILE A 158 15.48 14.81 12.53
C ILE A 158 15.23 13.33 12.21
N PRO A 159 14.94 12.49 13.22
CA PRO A 159 14.68 11.07 12.94
C PRO A 159 13.56 10.89 11.89
N GLY A 160 13.79 9.98 10.95
CA GLY A 160 12.82 9.67 9.91
C GLY A 160 12.85 10.57 8.69
N ILE A 161 13.65 11.63 8.70
CA ILE A 161 13.74 12.55 7.55
C ILE A 161 14.89 12.13 6.63
N TYR A 162 14.58 11.98 5.36
CA TYR A 162 15.55 11.68 4.30
C TYR A 162 15.60 12.85 3.32
N VAL A 163 16.78 13.44 3.16
CA VAL A 163 17.01 14.55 2.23
C VAL A 163 17.88 14.03 1.09
N PRO A 164 17.31 13.71 -0.08
CA PRO A 164 18.05 13.04 -1.16
C PRO A 164 19.29 13.80 -1.64
N SER A 165 19.24 15.13 -1.66
CA SER A 165 20.36 15.95 -2.14
C SER A 165 21.62 15.82 -1.27
N LEU A 166 21.48 15.27 -0.06
CA LEU A 166 22.62 15.12 0.85
C LEU A 166 23.32 13.76 0.73
N TYR A 167 22.97 12.97 -0.29
CA TYR A 167 23.55 11.63 -0.48
C TYR A 167 24.04 11.48 -1.91
N ASN A 168 25.27 10.95 -2.04
CA ASN A 168 25.84 10.56 -3.33
C ASN A 168 25.59 9.09 -3.58
N VAL A 169 25.12 8.76 -4.77
CA VAL A 169 24.92 7.38 -5.20
C VAL A 169 25.96 7.06 -6.27
N THR A 170 26.75 6.01 -6.07
CA THR A 170 27.73 5.55 -7.06
C THR A 170 27.29 4.18 -7.58
N TYR A 171 27.72 3.88 -8.82
CA TYR A 171 27.31 2.68 -9.53
C TYR A 171 28.51 1.87 -9.95
N LYS A 172 28.34 0.53 -9.98
CA LYS A 172 29.34 -0.39 -10.54
C LYS A 172 29.24 -0.38 -12.07
N GLU A 173 30.21 -1.00 -12.73
CA GLU A 173 30.22 -1.11 -14.19
C GLU A 173 28.95 -1.75 -14.74
N ASP A 174 28.37 -2.70 -14.01
CA ASP A 174 27.16 -3.41 -14.46
C ASP A 174 25.87 -2.60 -14.25
N GLY A 175 25.98 -1.40 -13.68
CA GLY A 175 24.84 -0.53 -13.45
C GLY A 175 24.18 -0.68 -12.08
N THR A 176 24.58 -1.69 -11.29
CA THR A 176 24.05 -1.83 -9.94
C THR A 176 24.69 -0.82 -9.00
N ILE A 177 24.06 -0.57 -7.85
CA ILE A 177 24.56 0.43 -6.91
C ILE A 177 25.84 -0.10 -6.22
N ASP A 178 26.87 0.73 -6.21
CA ASP A 178 28.09 0.48 -5.44
C ASP A 178 27.91 0.96 -4.01
N ALA A 179 27.52 2.23 -3.84
CA ALA A 179 27.34 2.83 -2.51
C ALA A 179 26.40 4.02 -2.56
N MET A 180 25.80 4.31 -1.41
CA MET A 180 25.03 5.50 -1.17
C MET A 180 25.56 6.13 0.11
N THR A 181 26.22 7.30 -0.01
CA THR A 181 26.95 7.91 1.10
C THR A 181 26.50 9.34 1.34
N PRO A 182 26.34 9.74 2.62
CA PRO A 182 26.06 11.15 2.93
C PRO A 182 27.25 12.01 2.54
N ILE A 183 26.97 13.23 2.11
CA ILE A 183 28.03 14.18 1.76
C ILE A 183 28.60 14.91 2.98
N TYR A 184 27.92 14.81 4.13
CA TYR A 184 28.38 15.40 5.40
C TYR A 184 28.44 14.33 6.48
N ASP A 185 29.42 14.46 7.39
CA ASP A 185 29.63 13.48 8.47
C ASP A 185 28.47 13.44 9.48
N ASP A 186 27.73 14.54 9.62
CA ASP A 186 26.64 14.64 10.58
C ASP A 186 25.27 14.22 10.01
N VAL A 187 25.24 13.74 8.76
CA VAL A 187 24.03 13.23 8.13
C VAL A 187 24.01 11.70 8.28
N PRO A 188 22.89 11.10 8.73
CA PRO A 188 22.85 9.66 8.98
C PRO A 188 23.09 8.81 7.73
N LYS A 189 23.84 7.73 7.88
CA LYS A 189 24.07 6.77 6.78
C LYS A 189 22.81 5.99 6.43
N THR A 190 21.98 5.71 7.45
CA THR A 190 20.67 5.05 7.26
C THR A 190 19.59 5.90 7.90
N VAL A 191 18.40 5.85 7.32
CA VAL A 191 17.26 6.59 7.85
C VAL A 191 16.27 5.57 8.41
N ARG A 192 16.01 5.66 9.72
CA ARG A 192 15.09 4.74 10.40
C ARG A 192 13.68 5.31 10.36
N LYS A 193 12.71 4.46 10.00
CA LYS A 193 11.31 4.89 9.97
C LYS A 193 10.82 5.25 11.36
N GLU A 194 9.87 6.18 11.42
CA GLU A 194 9.18 6.58 12.64
C GLU A 194 7.91 5.77 12.81
N ILE A 195 7.58 5.41 14.04
CA ILE A 195 6.32 4.69 14.34
C ILE A 195 5.67 5.25 15.59
N VAL A 196 4.35 5.09 15.65
CA VAL A 196 3.55 5.40 16.84
C VAL A 196 3.44 4.13 17.67
N LEU A 197 4.00 4.12 18.87
CA LEU A 197 3.89 2.94 19.76
C LEU A 197 2.55 2.93 20.49
N ASP A 198 2.10 4.10 20.95
CA ASP A 198 0.82 4.21 21.68
C ASP A 198 -0.29 4.59 20.69
N MET A 199 -0.89 3.58 20.07
CA MET A 199 -1.99 3.79 19.14
C MET A 199 -3.24 4.37 19.81
N THR A 200 -3.43 4.07 21.08
CA THR A 200 -4.62 4.52 21.80
C THR A 200 -4.57 6.02 22.07
N GLY A 201 -3.38 6.54 22.43
CA GLY A 201 -3.19 7.97 22.69
C GLY A 201 -2.92 8.79 21.43
N ALA A 202 -2.73 8.15 20.28
CA ALA A 202 -2.39 8.86 19.04
C ALA A 202 -3.55 9.71 18.55
N VAL A 203 -3.21 10.79 17.86
CA VAL A 203 -4.19 11.67 17.23
C VAL A 203 -5.07 10.88 16.27
N TYR A 204 -6.38 11.10 16.36
CA TYR A 204 -7.33 10.49 15.44
C TYR A 204 -8.48 11.48 15.24
N PRO A 205 -8.94 11.68 13.99
CA PRO A 205 -9.98 12.67 13.74
C PRO A 205 -11.34 12.22 14.28
N GLU A 206 -11.84 12.94 15.28
CA GLU A 206 -13.16 12.68 15.86
C GLU A 206 -14.27 13.42 15.09
N ARG A 207 -13.87 14.40 14.27
CA ARG A 207 -14.78 15.15 13.40
C ARG A 207 -14.20 15.13 11.97
N PRO A 208 -14.17 13.95 11.33
CA PRO A 208 -13.61 13.90 9.99
C PRO A 208 -14.41 14.77 9.03
N LEU A 209 -13.72 15.28 8.03
CA LEU A 209 -14.36 16.12 7.02
C LEU A 209 -15.37 15.30 6.22
N VAL A 210 -16.58 15.86 6.07
CA VAL A 210 -17.63 15.24 5.25
C VAL A 210 -17.68 16.01 3.93
N PRO A 211 -17.40 15.36 2.80
CA PRO A 211 -17.37 16.06 1.51
C PRO A 211 -18.77 16.45 1.05
N HIS A 212 -18.86 17.51 0.24
CA HIS A 212 -20.11 17.94 -0.37
C HIS A 212 -20.60 16.96 -1.42
N ILE A 213 -19.70 16.28 -2.09
CA ILE A 213 -20.03 15.28 -3.10
C ILE A 213 -19.63 13.90 -2.57
N ARG A 214 -20.28 12.88 -3.07
CA ARG A 214 -20.01 11.51 -2.59
C ARG A 214 -18.59 11.09 -2.90
N ALA A 215 -17.86 10.69 -1.87
CA ALA A 215 -16.50 10.16 -2.00
C ALA A 215 -16.54 8.65 -2.23
N VAL A 216 -15.40 8.06 -2.58
CA VAL A 216 -15.30 6.62 -2.79
C VAL A 216 -15.63 5.86 -1.50
N GLN A 217 -15.12 6.35 -0.37
CA GLN A 217 -15.45 5.77 0.95
C GLN A 217 -16.21 6.80 1.77
N ASP A 218 -17.51 6.76 1.65
CA ASP A 218 -18.42 7.73 2.25
C ASP A 218 -18.94 7.16 3.57
N ARG A 219 -18.04 7.00 4.54
CA ARG A 219 -18.31 6.28 5.79
C ARG A 219 -17.33 6.65 6.89
N VAL A 220 -17.70 6.33 8.14
CA VAL A 220 -16.76 6.38 9.27
C VAL A 220 -15.76 5.22 9.13
N VAL A 221 -14.47 5.50 9.29
CA VAL A 221 -13.43 4.48 9.24
C VAL A 221 -12.73 4.44 10.59
N LEU A 222 -12.70 3.25 11.22
CA LEU A 222 -11.97 3.02 12.47
C LEU A 222 -10.69 2.24 12.17
N GLU A 223 -9.54 2.85 12.39
CA GLU A 223 -8.26 2.17 12.27
C GLU A 223 -8.01 1.41 13.57
N ILE A 224 -8.16 0.07 13.51
CA ILE A 224 -8.11 -0.75 14.74
C ILE A 224 -6.69 -1.18 15.09
N GLN A 225 -5.81 -1.29 14.09
CA GLN A 225 -4.41 -1.65 14.32
C GLN A 225 -3.57 -1.29 13.10
N ARG A 226 -2.27 -1.20 13.30
CA ARG A 226 -1.28 -1.04 12.23
C ARG A 226 -0.37 -2.26 12.21
N GLY A 227 0.01 -2.69 11.00
CA GLY A 227 0.82 -3.87 10.81
C GLY A 227 -0.01 -5.12 10.67
N CYS A 228 0.67 -6.26 10.46
CA CYS A 228 0.04 -7.56 10.29
C CYS A 228 0.94 -8.62 10.91
N ILE A 229 0.35 -9.55 11.66
CA ILE A 229 1.11 -10.63 12.31
C ILE A 229 1.60 -11.68 11.32
N ARG A 230 1.04 -11.70 10.10
CA ARG A 230 1.35 -12.72 9.11
C ARG A 230 2.71 -12.46 8.47
N GLY A 231 3.29 -13.52 7.93
CA GLY A 231 4.62 -13.43 7.33
C GLY A 231 4.63 -13.71 5.83
N CYS A 232 3.58 -13.29 5.13
CA CYS A 232 3.51 -13.47 3.67
C CYS A 232 4.73 -12.82 3.01
N ARG A 233 5.51 -13.60 2.27
CA ARG A 233 6.82 -13.18 1.78
C ARG A 233 6.77 -12.18 0.63
N PHE A 234 5.61 -12.04 0.02
CA PHE A 234 5.40 -11.08 -1.06
C PHE A 234 4.91 -9.72 -0.55
N CYS A 235 4.45 -9.64 0.69
CA CYS A 235 3.64 -8.51 1.15
C CYS A 235 4.50 -7.41 1.77
N GLN A 236 4.64 -6.30 1.05
CA GLN A 236 5.40 -5.15 1.55
C GLN A 236 4.75 -4.57 2.82
N ALA A 237 3.42 -4.41 2.81
CA ALA A 237 2.72 -3.85 3.97
C ALA A 237 2.93 -4.71 5.22
N GLY A 238 2.96 -6.04 5.05
CA GLY A 238 3.20 -6.95 6.17
C GLY A 238 4.59 -6.84 6.77
N MET A 239 5.52 -6.23 6.05
CA MET A 239 6.90 -6.04 6.51
C MET A 239 7.16 -4.62 7.01
N VAL A 240 6.77 -3.61 6.22
CA VAL A 240 7.16 -2.23 6.53
C VAL A 240 6.34 -1.62 7.68
N TYR A 241 5.20 -2.21 8.03
CA TYR A 241 4.39 -1.70 9.14
C TYR A 241 4.59 -2.47 10.45
N ARG A 242 5.59 -3.35 10.51
CA ARG A 242 5.96 -4.02 11.75
C ARG A 242 6.60 -3.04 12.72
N PRO A 243 6.39 -3.22 14.04
CA PRO A 243 5.61 -4.25 14.73
C PRO A 243 4.11 -3.96 14.70
N VAL A 244 3.31 -5.00 14.93
CA VAL A 244 1.85 -4.87 15.00
C VAL A 244 1.48 -4.13 16.29
N ARG A 245 0.64 -3.09 16.17
CA ARG A 245 0.18 -2.30 17.32
C ARG A 245 -1.32 -2.11 17.22
N GLU A 246 -2.02 -2.42 18.30
CA GLU A 246 -3.48 -2.35 18.34
C GLU A 246 -3.93 -1.07 19.07
N ARG A 247 -5.08 -0.55 18.66
CA ARG A 247 -5.77 0.51 19.38
C ARG A 247 -6.71 -0.14 20.39
N ASP A 248 -6.79 0.42 21.60
CA ASP A 248 -7.61 -0.14 22.68
C ASP A 248 -9.09 -0.19 22.26
N VAL A 249 -9.77 -1.27 22.65
CA VAL A 249 -11.16 -1.50 22.25
C VAL A 249 -12.11 -0.45 22.82
N GLU A 250 -11.87 0.02 24.04
CA GLU A 250 -12.71 1.06 24.64
C GLU A 250 -12.57 2.38 23.90
N ARG A 251 -11.33 2.70 23.47
CA ARG A 251 -11.10 3.88 22.64
C ARG A 251 -11.82 3.77 21.29
N LEU A 252 -11.80 2.59 20.69
CA LEU A 252 -12.50 2.35 19.41
C LEU A 252 -14.00 2.49 19.56
N LYS A 253 -14.57 1.99 20.66
CA LYS A 253 -16.00 2.15 20.93
C LYS A 253 -16.37 3.63 21.05
N GLN A 254 -15.56 4.39 21.79
CA GLN A 254 -15.75 5.83 21.94
C GLN A 254 -15.67 6.56 20.61
N LEU A 255 -14.64 6.23 19.81
CA LEU A 255 -14.47 6.85 18.50
C LEU A 255 -15.66 6.56 17.58
N ALA A 256 -16.16 5.33 17.59
CA ALA A 256 -17.30 4.95 16.74
C ALA A 256 -18.52 5.83 17.05
N VAL A 257 -18.87 5.95 18.32
CA VAL A 257 -20.04 6.74 18.72
C VAL A 257 -19.83 8.22 18.39
N THR A 258 -18.67 8.76 18.73
CA THR A 258 -18.35 10.18 18.52
C THR A 258 -18.35 10.54 17.03
N MET A 259 -17.67 9.73 16.21
CA MET A 259 -17.56 10.01 14.77
C MET A 259 -18.89 9.88 14.05
N LEU A 260 -19.70 8.87 14.42
CA LEU A 260 -21.03 8.71 13.84
C LEU A 260 -21.90 9.90 14.19
N HIS A 261 -21.83 10.37 15.44
CA HIS A 261 -22.60 11.54 15.88
C HIS A 261 -22.15 12.80 15.13
N ASN A 262 -20.85 12.99 14.99
CA ASN A 262 -20.30 14.23 14.41
C ASN A 262 -20.44 14.31 12.89
N THR A 263 -20.57 13.18 12.19
CA THR A 263 -20.60 13.17 10.72
C THR A 263 -21.97 12.93 10.12
N GLY A 264 -22.82 12.19 10.82
CA GLY A 264 -24.10 11.78 10.26
C GLY A 264 -24.00 10.68 9.23
N TYR A 265 -22.84 10.04 9.07
CA TYR A 265 -22.70 8.91 8.13
C TYR A 265 -23.59 7.74 8.54
N ASP A 266 -24.07 7.00 7.55
CA ASP A 266 -24.91 5.81 7.73
C ASP A 266 -24.14 4.51 7.49
N GLU A 267 -22.81 4.58 7.49
CA GLU A 267 -21.97 3.40 7.36
C GLU A 267 -20.69 3.56 8.21
N ILE A 268 -20.24 2.46 8.79
CA ILE A 268 -18.97 2.40 9.53
C ILE A 268 -18.18 1.19 9.07
N SER A 269 -16.85 1.36 8.98
CA SER A 269 -15.95 0.32 8.52
C SER A 269 -14.73 0.23 9.44
N LEU A 270 -14.18 -0.98 9.58
CA LEU A 270 -12.89 -1.19 10.25
C LEU A 270 -11.76 -1.10 9.23
N SER A 271 -10.62 -0.59 9.66
CA SER A 271 -9.42 -0.50 8.81
C SER A 271 -8.26 -1.20 9.47
N SER A 272 -7.65 -2.13 8.73
CA SER A 272 -6.50 -2.89 9.18
C SER A 272 -6.00 -3.75 8.02
N LEU A 273 -4.75 -4.21 8.09
CA LEU A 273 -4.22 -5.17 7.11
C LEU A 273 -4.79 -6.58 7.35
N SER A 274 -5.26 -6.86 8.56
CA SER A 274 -5.83 -8.16 8.90
C SER A 274 -6.76 -8.00 10.11
N SER A 275 -8.00 -7.62 9.83
CA SER A 275 -8.96 -7.33 10.90
C SER A 275 -9.27 -8.55 11.75
N SER A 276 -9.25 -9.75 11.16
CA SER A 276 -9.49 -10.99 11.92
C SER A 276 -8.45 -11.25 13.01
N ASP A 277 -7.28 -10.64 12.89
CA ASP A 277 -6.19 -10.86 13.85
C ASP A 277 -6.17 -9.83 14.99
N TYR A 278 -7.12 -8.88 14.98
CA TYR A 278 -7.27 -7.93 16.10
C TYR A 278 -7.76 -8.69 17.34
N SER A 279 -7.06 -8.53 18.47
CA SER A 279 -7.27 -9.40 19.65
C SER A 279 -8.66 -9.25 20.28
N LYS A 280 -9.30 -8.10 20.14
CA LYS A 280 -10.62 -7.84 20.72
C LYS A 280 -11.71 -7.72 19.67
N LEU A 281 -11.52 -8.37 18.52
CA LEU A 281 -12.46 -8.23 17.41
C LEU A 281 -13.89 -8.66 17.81
N PRO A 282 -14.11 -9.81 18.49
CA PRO A 282 -15.48 -10.19 18.86
C PRO A 282 -16.18 -9.13 19.70
N GLU A 283 -15.48 -8.59 20.69
CA GLU A 283 -16.04 -7.56 21.57
C GLU A 283 -16.41 -6.29 20.79
N LEU A 284 -15.51 -5.83 19.90
CA LEU A 284 -15.74 -4.64 19.10
C LEU A 284 -16.91 -4.83 18.14
N VAL A 285 -16.93 -5.97 17.44
CA VAL A 285 -17.99 -6.22 16.46
C VAL A 285 -19.35 -6.32 17.13
N ASN A 286 -19.44 -7.01 18.27
CA ASN A 286 -20.71 -7.12 18.99
C ASN A 286 -21.21 -5.74 19.44
N PHE A 287 -20.28 -4.88 19.90
CA PHE A 287 -20.63 -3.50 20.27
C PHE A 287 -21.17 -2.74 19.06
N LEU A 288 -20.48 -2.85 17.91
CA LEU A 288 -20.90 -2.13 16.70
C LEU A 288 -22.27 -2.62 16.20
N ILE A 289 -22.51 -3.92 16.22
CA ILE A 289 -23.81 -4.47 15.81
C ILE A 289 -24.92 -3.89 16.68
N ASP A 290 -24.70 -3.89 17.99
CA ASP A 290 -25.68 -3.38 18.94
C ASP A 290 -25.95 -1.88 18.75
N GLU A 291 -24.87 -1.10 18.62
CA GLU A 291 -24.96 0.36 18.46
C GLU A 291 -25.58 0.75 17.12
N CYS A 292 -25.15 0.09 16.03
CA CYS A 292 -25.54 0.45 14.67
C CYS A 292 -26.97 -0.01 14.34
N SER A 293 -27.43 -1.13 14.91
CA SER A 293 -28.78 -1.60 14.65
C SER A 293 -29.84 -0.63 15.17
N LYS A 294 -29.54 0.07 16.27
CA LYS A 294 -30.44 1.08 16.83
C LYS A 294 -30.61 2.30 15.92
N ARG A 295 -29.61 2.57 15.09
CA ARG A 295 -29.55 3.77 14.24
C ARG A 295 -29.69 3.48 12.76
N LYS A 296 -29.88 2.23 12.39
CA LYS A 296 -29.95 1.78 10.97
C LYS A 296 -28.67 2.15 10.21
N ILE A 297 -27.51 1.94 10.85
CA ILE A 297 -26.19 2.20 10.28
C ILE A 297 -25.62 0.88 9.77
N ASN A 298 -25.11 0.89 8.56
CA ASN A 298 -24.49 -0.28 7.94
C ASN A 298 -23.07 -0.49 8.48
N ILE A 299 -22.67 -1.75 8.62
CA ILE A 299 -21.31 -2.10 9.06
C ILE A 299 -20.59 -2.80 7.90
N SER A 300 -19.40 -2.32 7.58
CA SER A 300 -18.53 -2.92 6.57
C SER A 300 -17.29 -3.45 7.26
N LEU A 301 -17.02 -4.75 7.10
CA LEU A 301 -15.91 -5.42 7.77
C LEU A 301 -14.96 -6.04 6.75
N PRO A 302 -14.12 -5.21 6.10
CA PRO A 302 -13.15 -5.75 5.14
C PRO A 302 -12.00 -6.46 5.85
N SER A 303 -11.26 -7.27 5.10
CA SER A 303 -10.07 -7.96 5.58
C SER A 303 -10.34 -8.99 6.67
N LEU A 304 -11.57 -9.55 6.68
CA LEU A 304 -11.87 -10.67 7.56
C LEU A 304 -11.41 -11.98 6.89
N ARG A 305 -10.92 -12.90 7.71
CA ARG A 305 -10.65 -14.25 7.25
C ARG A 305 -11.96 -15.03 7.26
N ILE A 306 -12.04 -16.01 6.37
CA ILE A 306 -13.24 -16.84 6.32
C ILE A 306 -13.12 -17.94 7.37
N ASP A 307 -13.83 -17.77 8.45
CA ASP A 307 -13.96 -18.74 9.54
C ASP A 307 -15.37 -18.64 10.12
N ALA A 308 -15.70 -19.51 11.05
CA ALA A 308 -17.05 -19.58 11.61
C ALA A 308 -17.48 -18.26 12.25
N PHE A 309 -16.58 -17.57 12.95
CA PHE A 309 -16.90 -16.29 13.58
C PHE A 309 -17.20 -15.23 12.51
N SER A 310 -16.34 -15.14 11.50
CA SER A 310 -16.53 -14.14 10.43
C SER A 310 -17.83 -14.36 9.67
N LEU A 311 -18.16 -15.62 9.38
CA LEU A 311 -19.40 -15.93 8.68
C LEU A 311 -20.63 -15.59 9.52
N ASP A 312 -20.59 -15.88 10.83
CA ASP A 312 -21.68 -15.51 11.74
C ASP A 312 -21.88 -13.99 11.76
N VAL A 313 -20.79 -13.23 11.88
CA VAL A 313 -20.87 -11.78 11.88
C VAL A 313 -21.42 -11.25 10.56
N MET A 314 -20.91 -11.77 9.44
CA MET A 314 -21.36 -11.31 8.12
C MET A 314 -22.83 -11.58 7.90
N SER A 315 -23.34 -12.71 8.41
CA SER A 315 -24.77 -13.04 8.28
C SER A 315 -25.66 -12.06 9.06
N LYS A 316 -25.11 -11.42 10.09
CA LYS A 316 -25.85 -10.44 10.90
C LYS A 316 -25.84 -9.03 10.29
N VAL A 317 -24.80 -8.71 9.49
CA VAL A 317 -24.63 -7.33 9.00
C VAL A 317 -24.87 -7.18 7.50
N GLN A 318 -24.99 -8.27 6.74
CA GLN A 318 -25.13 -8.23 5.28
C GLN A 318 -26.31 -9.06 4.81
N ASP A 319 -26.83 -8.68 3.64
CA ASP A 319 -27.82 -9.50 2.94
C ASP A 319 -27.07 -10.64 2.25
N VAL A 320 -27.13 -11.81 2.82
CA VAL A 320 -26.43 -13.01 2.35
C VAL A 320 -26.72 -13.32 0.88
N LYS A 321 -27.94 -13.05 0.44
CA LYS A 321 -28.36 -13.38 -0.93
C LYS A 321 -27.68 -12.49 -1.98
N LYS A 322 -27.26 -11.29 -1.59
CA LYS A 322 -26.70 -10.31 -2.53
C LYS A 322 -25.20 -10.18 -2.43
N SER A 323 -24.60 -10.64 -1.35
CA SER A 323 -23.16 -10.48 -1.14
C SER A 323 -22.37 -11.62 -1.75
N SER A 324 -21.12 -11.33 -2.12
CA SER A 324 -20.15 -12.35 -2.48
C SER A 324 -19.07 -12.40 -1.43
N LEU A 325 -18.51 -13.58 -1.21
CA LEU A 325 -17.37 -13.75 -0.30
C LEU A 325 -16.07 -13.67 -1.07
N THR A 326 -15.05 -13.15 -0.43
CA THR A 326 -13.73 -13.01 -1.03
C THR A 326 -12.71 -13.82 -0.23
N PHE A 327 -11.98 -14.67 -0.94
CA PHE A 327 -10.84 -15.40 -0.41
C PHE A 327 -9.59 -14.96 -1.18
N ALA A 328 -8.45 -14.98 -0.52
CA ALA A 328 -7.18 -14.69 -1.18
C ALA A 328 -6.18 -15.81 -0.92
N PRO A 329 -6.31 -16.95 -1.63
CA PRO A 329 -5.33 -18.03 -1.48
C PRO A 329 -3.97 -17.63 -2.03
N GLU A 330 -3.93 -16.72 -2.99
CA GLU A 330 -2.75 -16.16 -3.67
C GLU A 330 -2.03 -17.12 -4.59
N ALA A 331 -2.07 -18.42 -4.32
CA ALA A 331 -1.41 -19.45 -5.13
C ALA A 331 -2.32 -20.67 -5.27
N GLY A 332 -2.20 -21.36 -6.40
CA GLY A 332 -3.09 -22.46 -6.76
C GLY A 332 -2.77 -23.79 -6.10
N THR A 333 -1.55 -23.96 -5.59
CA THR A 333 -1.13 -25.22 -4.96
C THR A 333 -0.64 -24.98 -3.55
N GLN A 334 -0.69 -26.04 -2.72
CA GLN A 334 -0.18 -25.95 -1.36
C GLN A 334 1.33 -25.68 -1.36
N ARG A 335 2.06 -26.32 -2.27
CA ARG A 335 3.50 -26.07 -2.39
C ARG A 335 3.79 -24.59 -2.54
N LEU A 336 3.11 -23.95 -3.49
CA LEU A 336 3.37 -22.53 -3.75
C LEU A 336 2.85 -21.64 -2.62
N ARG A 337 1.73 -22.00 -1.98
CA ARG A 337 1.27 -21.27 -0.79
C ARG A 337 2.30 -21.33 0.33
N ASP A 338 3.00 -22.46 0.48
CA ASP A 338 4.08 -22.58 1.46
C ASP A 338 5.29 -21.73 1.07
N VAL A 339 5.63 -21.69 -0.22
CA VAL A 339 6.71 -20.81 -0.71
C VAL A 339 6.44 -19.35 -0.35
N ILE A 340 5.22 -18.88 -0.53
CA ILE A 340 4.87 -17.49 -0.23
C ILE A 340 4.50 -17.29 1.25
N ASN A 341 4.48 -18.34 2.03
CA ASN A 341 4.15 -18.30 3.47
C ASN A 341 2.77 -17.70 3.73
N LYS A 342 1.79 -18.09 2.91
CA LYS A 342 0.43 -17.55 3.06
C LYS A 342 -0.25 -18.02 4.34
N GLY A 343 0.13 -19.18 4.85
CA GLY A 343 -0.42 -19.72 6.10
C GLY A 343 -1.85 -20.24 5.99
N LEU A 344 -2.22 -20.69 4.79
CA LEU A 344 -3.51 -21.32 4.54
C LEU A 344 -3.28 -22.69 3.94
N THR A 345 -4.03 -23.70 4.44
CA THR A 345 -4.04 -25.02 3.81
C THR A 345 -5.27 -25.12 2.90
N GLU A 346 -5.20 -26.02 1.94
CA GLU A 346 -6.35 -26.27 1.07
C GLU A 346 -7.56 -26.73 1.89
N GLU A 347 -7.33 -27.54 2.93
CA GLU A 347 -8.41 -28.02 3.81
C GLU A 347 -9.15 -26.85 4.46
N VAL A 348 -8.41 -25.86 4.96
CA VAL A 348 -9.00 -24.66 5.58
C VAL A 348 -9.79 -23.87 4.56
N ILE A 349 -9.25 -23.70 3.34
CA ILE A 349 -9.92 -22.97 2.26
C ILE A 349 -11.26 -23.66 1.91
N LEU A 350 -11.22 -24.98 1.68
CA LEU A 350 -12.41 -25.72 1.28
C LEU A 350 -13.43 -25.80 2.42
N GLN A 351 -12.98 -25.94 3.66
CA GLN A 351 -13.89 -25.95 4.81
C GLN A 351 -14.60 -24.60 4.95
N GLY A 352 -13.85 -23.50 4.78
CA GLY A 352 -14.44 -22.18 4.81
C GLY A 352 -15.48 -21.98 3.72
N ALA A 353 -15.20 -22.51 2.52
CA ALA A 353 -16.16 -22.46 1.41
C ALA A 353 -17.43 -23.26 1.73
N ARG A 354 -17.28 -24.46 2.27
CA ARG A 354 -18.44 -25.30 2.64
C ARG A 354 -19.31 -24.59 3.66
N GLU A 355 -18.70 -24.03 4.71
CA GLU A 355 -19.45 -23.32 5.74
C GLU A 355 -20.18 -22.10 5.15
N ALA A 356 -19.55 -21.38 4.24
CA ALA A 356 -20.16 -20.26 3.57
C ALA A 356 -21.36 -20.70 2.73
N PHE A 357 -21.20 -21.75 1.96
CA PHE A 357 -22.29 -22.26 1.11
C PHE A 357 -23.47 -22.75 1.95
N GLU A 358 -23.19 -23.42 3.05
CA GLU A 358 -24.23 -23.87 3.99
C GLU A 358 -24.92 -22.68 4.64
N GLY A 359 -24.22 -21.57 4.79
CA GLY A 359 -24.75 -20.31 5.33
C GLY A 359 -25.55 -19.49 4.32
N GLY A 360 -25.64 -19.94 3.07
CA GLY A 360 -26.47 -19.29 2.06
C GLY A 360 -25.73 -18.52 0.99
N TRP A 361 -24.40 -18.44 1.06
CA TRP A 361 -23.64 -17.80 -0.01
C TRP A 361 -23.55 -18.71 -1.23
N SER A 362 -23.53 -18.11 -2.42
CA SER A 362 -23.40 -18.86 -3.68
C SER A 362 -22.37 -18.22 -4.61
N HIS A 363 -21.89 -17.04 -4.28
CA HIS A 363 -20.91 -16.29 -5.10
C HIS A 363 -19.63 -16.11 -4.30
N VAL A 364 -18.51 -16.51 -4.91
CA VAL A 364 -17.19 -16.43 -4.28
C VAL A 364 -16.22 -15.77 -5.25
N LYS A 365 -15.38 -14.87 -4.74
CA LYS A 365 -14.26 -14.29 -5.47
C LYS A 365 -12.96 -14.81 -4.90
N LEU A 366 -12.06 -15.23 -5.77
CA LEU A 366 -10.76 -15.76 -5.39
C LEU A 366 -9.66 -14.90 -6.03
N TYR A 367 -8.70 -14.48 -5.21
CA TYR A 367 -7.57 -13.70 -5.71
C TYR A 367 -6.29 -14.53 -5.67
N PHE A 368 -5.52 -14.45 -6.76
CA PHE A 368 -4.27 -15.16 -6.94
C PHE A 368 -3.25 -14.23 -7.61
N MET A 369 -1.98 -14.64 -7.55
CA MET A 369 -0.89 -13.99 -8.29
C MET A 369 -0.24 -14.99 -9.24
N LEU A 370 0.18 -14.50 -10.41
CA LEU A 370 0.98 -15.26 -11.37
C LEU A 370 2.37 -14.64 -11.44
N GLY A 371 3.38 -15.49 -11.65
CA GLY A 371 4.76 -15.05 -11.72
C GLY A 371 5.50 -15.11 -10.39
N LEU A 372 4.97 -15.81 -9.40
CA LEU A 372 5.60 -15.97 -8.11
C LEU A 372 6.91 -16.79 -8.22
N PRO A 373 7.88 -16.56 -7.32
CA PRO A 373 9.10 -17.37 -7.35
C PRO A 373 8.80 -18.86 -7.29
N THR A 374 9.50 -19.64 -8.07
CA THR A 374 9.39 -21.09 -8.21
C THR A 374 8.10 -21.60 -8.87
N GLU A 375 7.24 -20.71 -9.34
CA GLU A 375 5.97 -21.08 -9.97
C GLU A 375 6.19 -21.99 -11.18
N THR A 376 5.44 -23.07 -11.24
CA THR A 376 5.43 -24.01 -12.37
C THR A 376 4.06 -24.00 -13.04
N GLU A 377 3.98 -24.64 -14.21
CA GLU A 377 2.71 -24.77 -14.91
C GLU A 377 1.66 -25.48 -14.06
N GLU A 378 2.08 -26.46 -13.24
CA GLU A 378 1.16 -27.13 -12.31
C GLU A 378 0.55 -26.15 -11.30
N ASP A 379 1.35 -25.19 -10.83
CA ASP A 379 0.85 -24.17 -9.91
C ASP A 379 -0.19 -23.28 -10.59
N MET A 380 0.03 -22.93 -11.84
CA MET A 380 -0.93 -22.13 -12.61
C MET A 380 -2.23 -22.90 -12.83
N LYS A 381 -2.14 -24.17 -13.21
CA LYS A 381 -3.31 -25.03 -13.39
C LYS A 381 -4.06 -25.27 -12.07
N GLY A 382 -3.34 -25.22 -10.96
CA GLY A 382 -3.93 -25.37 -9.62
C GLY A 382 -4.96 -24.31 -9.30
N ILE A 383 -4.89 -23.13 -9.95
CA ILE A 383 -5.84 -22.04 -9.71
C ILE A 383 -7.26 -22.46 -10.10
N PRO A 384 -7.53 -22.82 -11.36
CA PRO A 384 -8.89 -23.26 -11.69
C PRO A 384 -9.24 -24.62 -11.07
N GLU A 385 -8.25 -25.46 -10.77
CA GLU A 385 -8.52 -26.73 -10.10
C GLU A 385 -9.03 -26.51 -8.68
N LEU A 386 -8.48 -25.55 -7.94
CA LEU A 386 -8.99 -25.19 -6.61
C LEU A 386 -10.42 -24.66 -6.71
N ALA A 387 -10.69 -23.77 -7.68
CA ALA A 387 -12.03 -23.25 -7.90
C ALA A 387 -13.02 -24.38 -8.25
N GLU A 388 -12.56 -25.37 -9.03
CA GLU A 388 -13.39 -26.55 -9.34
C GLU A 388 -13.77 -27.33 -8.09
N ARG A 389 -12.80 -27.56 -7.20
CA ARG A 389 -13.09 -28.28 -5.93
C ARG A 389 -14.08 -27.51 -5.06
N MET A 390 -14.02 -26.16 -5.10
CA MET A 390 -15.00 -25.35 -4.39
C MET A 390 -16.38 -25.48 -5.01
N ALA A 391 -16.46 -25.48 -6.34
CA ALA A 391 -17.74 -25.68 -7.04
C ALA A 391 -18.32 -27.07 -6.73
N GLU A 392 -17.48 -28.10 -6.69
CA GLU A 392 -17.90 -29.45 -6.31
C GLU A 392 -18.51 -29.43 -4.91
N ALA A 393 -17.86 -28.75 -3.95
CA ALA A 393 -18.36 -28.66 -2.58
C ALA A 393 -19.75 -28.00 -2.56
N TYR A 394 -19.98 -26.98 -3.39
CA TYR A 394 -21.31 -26.36 -3.50
C TYR A 394 -22.36 -27.35 -3.99
N TYR A 395 -22.02 -28.11 -5.03
CA TYR A 395 -23.00 -29.03 -5.64
C TYR A 395 -23.20 -30.33 -4.84
N GLU A 396 -22.43 -30.56 -3.80
CA GLU A 396 -22.70 -31.62 -2.81
C GLU A 396 -23.87 -31.25 -1.92
N ILE A 397 -24.19 -29.97 -1.77
CA ILE A 397 -25.32 -29.51 -0.96
C ILE A 397 -26.62 -29.91 -1.67
N PRO A 398 -27.60 -30.47 -0.96
CA PRO A 398 -28.88 -30.83 -1.58
C PRO A 398 -29.52 -29.66 -2.31
N LYS A 399 -30.08 -29.92 -3.47
CA LYS A 399 -30.59 -28.89 -4.38
C LYS A 399 -31.57 -27.92 -3.70
N GLU A 400 -32.41 -28.43 -2.83
CA GLU A 400 -33.42 -27.64 -2.14
C GLU A 400 -32.84 -26.70 -1.08
N LYS A 401 -31.57 -26.90 -0.71
CA LYS A 401 -30.86 -26.06 0.26
C LYS A 401 -29.92 -25.06 -0.40
N ARG A 402 -29.75 -25.15 -1.73
CA ARG A 402 -28.85 -24.24 -2.46
C ARG A 402 -29.50 -22.89 -2.68
N ASN A 403 -28.67 -21.84 -2.69
CA ASN A 403 -29.11 -20.48 -3.00
C ASN A 403 -28.74 -20.16 -4.46
N GLY A 404 -29.46 -20.79 -5.40
CA GLY A 404 -29.26 -20.53 -6.81
C GLY A 404 -28.05 -21.21 -7.41
N LYS A 405 -27.48 -20.60 -8.43
CA LYS A 405 -26.36 -21.14 -9.17
C LYS A 405 -25.04 -20.67 -8.52
N CYS A 406 -24.12 -21.61 -8.38
CA CYS A 406 -22.78 -21.28 -7.88
C CYS A 406 -22.03 -20.44 -8.91
N GLN A 407 -21.34 -19.41 -8.44
CA GLN A 407 -20.44 -18.63 -9.28
C GLN A 407 -19.15 -18.37 -8.51
N ILE A 408 -18.04 -18.84 -9.07
CA ILE A 408 -16.71 -18.64 -8.50
C ILE A 408 -15.91 -17.85 -9.52
N THR A 409 -15.50 -16.64 -9.14
CA THR A 409 -14.72 -15.76 -10.01
C THR A 409 -13.29 -15.74 -9.51
N MET A 410 -12.37 -16.21 -10.36
CA MET A 410 -10.93 -16.12 -10.09
C MET A 410 -10.40 -14.82 -10.71
N SER A 411 -9.57 -14.11 -9.97
CA SER A 411 -8.92 -12.92 -10.49
C SER A 411 -7.43 -13.05 -10.19
N THR A 412 -6.59 -12.89 -11.21
CA THR A 412 -5.14 -12.94 -11.01
C THR A 412 -4.53 -11.57 -11.27
N SER A 413 -3.64 -11.17 -10.38
CA SER A 413 -2.69 -10.09 -10.64
C SER A 413 -1.37 -10.73 -11.03
N PHE A 414 -0.45 -9.92 -11.54
CA PHE A 414 0.89 -10.39 -11.86
C PHE A 414 1.84 -9.89 -10.76
N PHE A 415 2.69 -10.79 -10.29
CA PHE A 415 3.51 -10.53 -9.12
C PHE A 415 4.55 -9.43 -9.37
N VAL A 416 4.60 -8.46 -8.46
CA VAL A 416 5.64 -7.42 -8.43
C VAL A 416 6.44 -7.61 -7.14
N PRO A 417 7.73 -7.97 -7.25
CA PRO A 417 8.57 -8.11 -6.04
C PRO A 417 8.91 -6.73 -5.49
N LYS A 418 8.23 -6.35 -4.43
CA LYS A 418 8.36 -5.01 -3.84
C LYS A 418 9.62 -4.88 -2.98
N PRO A 419 10.15 -3.66 -2.86
CA PRO A 419 11.22 -3.37 -1.90
C PRO A 419 10.84 -3.74 -0.47
N CYS A 420 11.84 -4.08 0.34
CA CYS A 420 11.65 -4.39 1.76
C CYS A 420 10.74 -5.59 1.98
N THR A 421 10.92 -6.63 1.18
CA THR A 421 10.23 -7.91 1.33
C THR A 421 11.23 -9.05 1.14
N PRO A 422 10.92 -10.24 1.67
CA PRO A 422 11.75 -11.41 1.36
C PRO A 422 11.90 -11.69 -0.14
N PHE A 423 10.91 -11.32 -0.95
CA PHE A 423 10.95 -11.56 -2.39
C PHE A 423 11.60 -10.42 -3.19
N GLN A 424 12.26 -9.48 -2.53
CA GLN A 424 12.89 -8.34 -3.23
C GLN A 424 13.96 -8.74 -4.24
N TRP A 425 14.50 -9.96 -4.15
CA TRP A 425 15.49 -10.47 -5.10
C TRP A 425 14.86 -11.12 -6.33
N ALA A 426 13.55 -11.39 -6.32
CA ALA A 426 12.88 -12.11 -7.39
C ALA A 426 12.90 -11.31 -8.69
N ARG A 427 12.97 -12.04 -9.80
CA ARG A 427 12.80 -11.43 -11.11
C ARG A 427 11.32 -11.29 -11.46
N MET A 428 11.04 -10.38 -12.38
CA MET A 428 9.74 -10.29 -13.02
C MET A 428 9.83 -10.90 -14.42
N TYR A 429 8.75 -10.84 -15.16
CA TYR A 429 8.65 -11.43 -16.50
C TYR A 429 8.16 -10.37 -17.48
N SER A 430 8.28 -10.67 -18.78
CA SER A 430 7.78 -9.78 -19.83
C SER A 430 6.24 -9.77 -19.80
N PRO A 431 5.62 -8.72 -20.38
CA PRO A 431 4.15 -8.73 -20.48
C PRO A 431 3.63 -9.97 -21.22
N GLU A 432 4.36 -10.41 -22.25
CA GLU A 432 3.97 -11.58 -23.04
C GLU A 432 4.02 -12.85 -22.20
N ASP A 433 5.03 -12.99 -21.34
CA ASP A 433 5.13 -14.15 -20.43
C ASP A 433 3.98 -14.13 -19.42
N TYR A 434 3.67 -12.97 -18.84
CA TYR A 434 2.55 -12.85 -17.91
C TYR A 434 1.23 -13.25 -18.58
N LEU A 435 1.00 -12.74 -19.80
CA LEU A 435 -0.22 -13.06 -20.53
C LEU A 435 -0.27 -14.54 -20.90
N GLY A 436 0.89 -15.15 -21.20
CA GLY A 436 0.99 -16.59 -21.43
C GLY A 436 0.55 -17.41 -20.22
N ARG A 437 0.94 -16.96 -19.02
CA ARG A 437 0.51 -17.62 -17.77
C ARG A 437 -1.01 -17.51 -17.58
N ALA A 438 -1.57 -16.33 -17.87
CA ALA A 438 -3.02 -16.13 -17.77
C ALA A 438 -3.76 -17.04 -18.77
N ARG A 439 -3.19 -17.22 -19.96
CA ARG A 439 -3.79 -18.12 -20.95
C ARG A 439 -3.83 -19.57 -20.47
N ILE A 440 -2.78 -20.03 -19.77
CA ILE A 440 -2.76 -21.37 -19.19
C ILE A 440 -3.90 -21.54 -18.18
N VAL A 441 -4.08 -20.54 -17.31
CA VAL A 441 -5.17 -20.56 -16.32
C VAL A 441 -6.52 -20.61 -17.02
N ASN A 442 -6.72 -19.76 -18.01
CA ASN A 442 -8.00 -19.67 -18.72
C ASN A 442 -8.32 -20.98 -19.46
N HIS A 443 -7.32 -21.54 -20.14
CA HIS A 443 -7.48 -22.80 -20.86
C HIS A 443 -7.84 -23.93 -19.91
N THR A 444 -7.13 -24.04 -18.78
CA THR A 444 -7.39 -25.08 -17.78
C THR A 444 -8.77 -24.93 -17.15
N MET A 445 -9.21 -23.68 -16.91
CA MET A 445 -10.56 -23.42 -16.40
C MET A 445 -11.63 -23.98 -17.33
N LYS A 446 -11.46 -23.80 -18.63
CA LYS A 446 -12.45 -24.25 -19.63
C LYS A 446 -12.53 -25.77 -19.73
N GLN A 447 -11.54 -26.48 -19.18
CA GLN A 447 -11.52 -27.95 -19.15
C GLN A 447 -12.18 -28.54 -17.91
N GLN A 448 -12.57 -27.71 -16.93
CA GLN A 448 -13.12 -28.19 -15.69
C GLN A 448 -14.56 -28.67 -15.84
N HIS A 449 -14.94 -29.63 -15.02
CA HIS A 449 -16.31 -30.22 -15.05
C HIS A 449 -17.37 -29.14 -14.81
N ASN A 450 -17.15 -28.31 -13.82
CA ASN A 450 -18.11 -27.26 -13.46
C ASN A 450 -17.75 -25.90 -14.08
N GLN A 451 -17.17 -25.90 -15.27
CA GLN A 451 -16.68 -24.66 -15.90
C GLN A 451 -17.74 -23.58 -16.02
N LYS A 452 -19.02 -23.95 -16.14
CA LYS A 452 -20.12 -22.98 -16.23
C LYS A 452 -20.34 -22.19 -14.96
N SER A 453 -19.77 -22.66 -13.83
CA SER A 453 -19.79 -21.95 -12.56
C SER A 453 -18.54 -21.13 -12.32
N LEU A 454 -17.56 -21.20 -13.22
CA LEU A 454 -16.26 -20.55 -13.04
C LEU A 454 -16.12 -19.38 -14.02
N LYS A 455 -15.56 -18.29 -13.52
CA LYS A 455 -15.18 -17.13 -14.34
C LYS A 455 -13.74 -16.75 -14.01
N TYR A 456 -13.05 -16.18 -14.98
CA TYR A 456 -11.65 -15.79 -14.82
C TYR A 456 -11.38 -14.45 -15.47
N ASN A 457 -10.69 -13.59 -14.76
CA ASN A 457 -10.17 -12.35 -15.31
C ASN A 457 -8.75 -12.11 -14.76
N TRP A 458 -7.99 -11.28 -15.46
CA TRP A 458 -6.62 -10.96 -15.05
C TRP A 458 -6.36 -9.48 -15.24
N HIS A 459 -5.39 -8.98 -14.48
CA HIS A 459 -5.01 -7.58 -14.51
C HIS A 459 -4.16 -7.27 -15.75
N GLU A 460 -3.92 -6.00 -15.97
CA GLU A 460 -3.17 -5.52 -17.12
C GLU A 460 -1.67 -5.79 -16.97
N ALA A 461 -1.10 -6.60 -17.87
CA ALA A 461 0.31 -7.00 -17.77
C ALA A 461 1.27 -5.83 -17.99
N TYR A 462 0.93 -4.92 -18.90
CA TYR A 462 1.80 -3.77 -19.19
C TYR A 462 1.85 -2.80 -18.02
N VAL A 463 0.73 -2.60 -17.32
CA VAL A 463 0.70 -1.82 -16.09
C VAL A 463 1.62 -2.45 -15.04
N THR A 464 1.57 -3.79 -14.91
CA THR A 464 2.40 -4.52 -13.96
C THR A 464 3.90 -4.30 -14.21
N VAL A 465 4.29 -4.38 -15.48
CA VAL A 465 5.70 -4.20 -15.86
C VAL A 465 6.17 -2.80 -15.49
N LEU A 466 5.38 -1.78 -15.78
CA LEU A 466 5.74 -0.41 -15.41
C LEU A 466 5.78 -0.25 -13.88
N GLU A 467 4.80 -0.79 -13.19
CA GLU A 467 4.79 -0.75 -11.72
C GLU A 467 6.08 -1.34 -11.14
N GLY A 468 6.55 -2.45 -11.72
CA GLY A 468 7.78 -3.09 -11.28
C GLY A 468 8.99 -2.18 -11.37
N VAL A 469 9.13 -1.49 -12.51
CA VAL A 469 10.26 -0.57 -12.71
C VAL A 469 10.17 0.60 -11.72
N LEU A 470 8.99 1.17 -11.57
CA LEU A 470 8.80 2.34 -10.69
C LEU A 470 9.00 1.97 -9.22
N ALA A 471 8.62 0.75 -8.83
CA ALA A 471 8.78 0.30 -7.45
C ALA A 471 10.23 -0.06 -7.11
N ARG A 472 10.99 -0.58 -8.09
CA ARG A 472 12.30 -1.17 -7.85
C ARG A 472 13.45 -0.35 -8.42
N GLY A 473 13.15 0.78 -9.03
CA GLY A 473 14.14 1.59 -9.73
C GLY A 473 15.10 2.33 -8.81
N ASP A 474 16.19 2.78 -9.40
CA ASP A 474 17.16 3.64 -8.74
C ASP A 474 16.88 5.11 -9.14
N ARG A 475 17.77 6.00 -8.70
CA ARG A 475 17.59 7.44 -8.92
C ARG A 475 17.60 7.82 -10.42
N LYS A 476 18.22 7.01 -11.27
CA LYS A 476 18.26 7.27 -12.72
C LYS A 476 16.85 7.20 -13.34
N VAL A 477 15.95 6.42 -12.74
CA VAL A 477 14.59 6.26 -13.26
C VAL A 477 13.83 7.59 -13.25
N ALA A 478 14.22 8.53 -12.39
CA ALA A 478 13.59 9.86 -12.37
C ALA A 478 13.66 10.55 -13.73
N ASP A 479 14.76 10.36 -14.46
CA ASP A 479 14.91 10.95 -15.80
C ASP A 479 13.82 10.41 -16.74
N ALA A 480 13.54 9.11 -16.67
CA ALA A 480 12.50 8.49 -17.50
C ALA A 480 11.11 8.96 -17.08
N ILE A 481 10.86 9.13 -15.78
CA ILE A 481 9.56 9.62 -15.30
C ILE A 481 9.32 11.03 -15.80
N GLU A 482 10.32 11.91 -15.70
CA GLU A 482 10.19 13.28 -16.19
C GLU A 482 9.98 13.31 -17.71
N THR A 483 10.74 12.49 -18.43
CA THR A 483 10.63 12.41 -19.88
C THR A 483 9.24 11.92 -20.30
N ALA A 484 8.74 10.87 -19.62
CA ALA A 484 7.41 10.33 -19.92
C ALA A 484 6.33 11.38 -19.65
N TYR A 485 6.44 12.10 -18.54
CA TYR A 485 5.49 13.19 -18.23
C TYR A 485 5.48 14.25 -19.34
N LYS A 486 6.66 14.67 -19.76
CA LYS A 486 6.77 15.68 -20.83
C LYS A 486 6.26 15.18 -22.18
N MET A 487 6.25 13.85 -22.38
CA MET A 487 5.70 13.23 -23.58
C MET A 487 4.19 12.95 -23.46
N GLY A 488 3.58 13.30 -22.32
CA GLY A 488 2.13 13.20 -22.15
C GLY A 488 1.64 12.09 -21.21
N ALA A 489 2.52 11.36 -20.56
CA ALA A 489 2.09 10.33 -19.60
C ALA A 489 1.46 11.01 -18.38
N LEU A 490 0.26 10.58 -18.02
CA LEU A 490 -0.45 11.14 -16.88
C LEU A 490 -1.58 10.18 -16.50
N TYR A 491 -1.83 10.05 -15.21
CA TYR A 491 -2.87 9.15 -14.70
C TYR A 491 -2.64 7.71 -15.18
N ASP A 492 -1.41 7.24 -14.99
CA ASP A 492 -1.01 5.90 -15.46
C ASP A 492 -1.71 4.77 -14.71
N ALA A 493 -2.34 5.07 -13.56
CA ALA A 493 -3.10 4.08 -12.81
C ALA A 493 -4.47 3.78 -13.43
N TRP A 494 -4.90 4.56 -14.42
CA TRP A 494 -6.19 4.37 -15.08
C TRP A 494 -6.01 3.85 -16.50
N GLY A 495 -6.70 2.76 -16.82
CA GLY A 495 -6.54 2.09 -18.12
C GLY A 495 -6.78 2.99 -19.32
N GLU A 496 -7.72 3.93 -19.22
CA GLU A 496 -8.07 4.82 -20.34
C GLU A 496 -7.01 5.86 -20.65
N THR A 497 -6.12 6.15 -19.67
CA THR A 497 -5.07 7.15 -19.84
C THR A 497 -3.66 6.55 -19.81
N PHE A 498 -3.56 5.25 -19.63
CA PHE A 498 -2.27 4.55 -19.60
C PHE A 498 -1.78 4.27 -21.03
N HIS A 499 -0.54 4.68 -21.33
CA HIS A 499 0.09 4.51 -22.64
C HIS A 499 1.50 3.94 -22.47
N TYR A 500 1.60 2.62 -22.55
CA TYR A 500 2.87 1.93 -22.35
C TYR A 500 3.95 2.39 -23.34
N GLU A 501 3.56 2.70 -24.57
CA GLU A 501 4.50 3.14 -25.62
C GLU A 501 5.19 4.46 -25.26
N ILE A 502 4.54 5.34 -24.50
CA ILE A 502 5.20 6.57 -24.03
C ILE A 502 6.34 6.19 -23.07
N TRP A 503 6.08 5.22 -22.19
CA TRP A 503 7.08 4.80 -21.21
C TRP A 503 8.26 4.10 -21.84
N THR A 504 8.03 3.21 -22.81
CA THR A 504 9.14 2.54 -23.51
C THR A 504 10.00 3.55 -24.26
N ALA A 505 9.37 4.54 -24.91
CA ALA A 505 10.11 5.59 -25.60
C ALA A 505 10.92 6.46 -24.60
N ALA A 506 10.34 6.78 -23.45
CA ALA A 506 11.01 7.57 -22.44
C ALA A 506 12.25 6.85 -21.87
N PHE A 507 12.11 5.55 -21.57
CA PHE A 507 13.24 4.76 -21.08
C PHE A 507 14.36 4.69 -22.12
N GLU A 508 13.98 4.44 -23.38
CA GLU A 508 14.96 4.40 -24.48
C GLU A 508 15.68 5.72 -24.64
N LYS A 509 14.94 6.83 -24.60
CA LYS A 509 15.51 8.18 -24.73
C LYS A 509 16.50 8.49 -23.60
N CYS A 510 16.28 7.96 -22.41
CA CYS A 510 17.15 8.16 -21.26
C CYS A 510 18.30 7.13 -21.18
N GLY A 511 18.37 6.20 -22.11
CA GLY A 511 19.39 5.15 -22.10
C GLY A 511 19.20 4.14 -20.98
N LEU A 512 17.96 3.92 -20.55
CA LEU A 512 17.62 3.01 -19.46
C LEU A 512 16.89 1.78 -20.00
N SER A 513 17.06 0.65 -19.33
CA SER A 513 16.44 -0.62 -19.70
C SER A 513 15.41 -1.03 -18.66
N ILE A 514 14.16 -1.23 -19.09
CA ILE A 514 13.12 -1.78 -18.24
C ILE A 514 13.54 -3.17 -17.72
N ASP A 515 14.16 -3.97 -18.61
CA ASP A 515 14.60 -5.32 -18.25
C ASP A 515 15.68 -5.31 -17.16
N PHE A 516 16.53 -4.28 -17.12
CA PHE A 516 17.53 -4.17 -16.07
C PHE A 516 16.88 -4.18 -14.68
N TYR A 517 15.77 -3.50 -14.53
CA TYR A 517 15.07 -3.40 -13.25
C TYR A 517 14.14 -4.60 -12.99
N ASN A 518 13.57 -5.19 -14.03
CA ASN A 518 12.49 -6.17 -13.88
C ASN A 518 12.95 -7.61 -14.06
N THR A 519 13.50 -7.96 -15.23
CA THR A 519 13.73 -9.37 -15.58
C THR A 519 15.11 -9.89 -15.19
N ARG A 520 16.00 -9.00 -14.82
CA ARG A 520 17.37 -9.37 -14.40
C ARG A 520 17.31 -10.15 -13.10
N GLU A 521 18.06 -11.26 -13.03
CA GLU A 521 18.26 -11.97 -11.77
C GLU A 521 19.19 -11.17 -10.87
N ARG A 522 18.90 -11.17 -9.58
CA ARG A 522 19.64 -10.35 -8.60
C ARG A 522 20.39 -11.24 -7.62
N SER A 523 21.65 -10.89 -7.39
CA SER A 523 22.47 -11.54 -6.37
C SER A 523 21.95 -11.18 -4.97
N LEU A 524 22.06 -12.11 -4.03
CA LEU A 524 21.71 -11.83 -2.65
C LEU A 524 22.60 -10.78 -2.01
N ASP A 525 23.75 -10.50 -2.62
CA ASP A 525 24.69 -9.49 -2.14
C ASP A 525 24.52 -8.13 -2.79
N GLU A 526 23.59 -8.00 -3.73
CA GLU A 526 23.37 -6.72 -4.42
C GLU A 526 22.91 -5.64 -3.45
N VAL A 527 23.49 -4.44 -3.62
CA VAL A 527 23.03 -3.26 -2.87
C VAL A 527 21.82 -2.67 -3.61
N PHE A 528 20.70 -2.61 -2.93
CA PHE A 528 19.46 -2.09 -3.51
C PHE A 528 19.31 -0.59 -3.25
N PRO A 529 18.60 0.12 -4.11
CA PRO A 529 18.36 1.55 -3.91
C PRO A 529 17.73 1.91 -2.56
N TRP A 530 17.01 0.98 -1.95
CA TRP A 530 16.29 1.19 -0.69
C TRP A 530 17.03 0.65 0.53
N ASP A 531 18.24 0.12 0.37
CA ASP A 531 18.95 -0.53 1.49
C ASP A 531 19.34 0.45 2.60
N PHE A 532 19.39 1.76 2.30
CA PHE A 532 19.70 2.77 3.31
C PHE A 532 18.54 3.05 4.26
N ILE A 533 17.35 2.50 4.00
CA ILE A 533 16.17 2.73 4.83
C ILE A 533 16.05 1.60 5.86
N ASP A 534 15.98 1.97 7.13
CA ASP A 534 15.82 1.01 8.20
C ASP A 534 14.34 0.94 8.58
N THR A 535 13.66 -0.11 8.10
CA THR A 535 12.26 -0.35 8.40
C THR A 535 12.04 -1.05 9.74
N GLY A 536 13.13 -1.39 10.43
CA GLY A 536 13.08 -2.23 11.62
C GLY A 536 13.25 -3.71 11.31
N VAL A 537 12.90 -4.12 10.08
CA VAL A 537 13.07 -5.50 9.61
C VAL A 537 14.41 -5.58 8.88
N THR A 538 15.25 -6.53 9.26
CA THR A 538 16.62 -6.58 8.75
C THR A 538 16.71 -7.27 7.39
N LYS A 539 17.74 -6.88 6.61
CA LYS A 539 18.01 -7.55 5.33
C LYS A 539 18.39 -9.03 5.56
N ALA A 540 19.06 -9.32 6.68
CA ALA A 540 19.38 -10.71 7.06
C ALA A 540 18.11 -11.54 7.24
N PHE A 541 17.07 -10.97 7.83
CA PHE A 541 15.78 -11.64 7.94
C PHE A 541 15.18 -11.91 6.56
N TYR A 542 15.23 -10.93 5.66
CA TYR A 542 14.70 -11.13 4.29
C TYR A 542 15.46 -12.25 3.58
N LYS A 543 16.79 -12.31 3.72
CA LYS A 543 17.59 -13.40 3.12
C LYS A 543 17.20 -14.75 3.68
N ARG A 544 17.04 -14.85 5.00
CA ARG A 544 16.65 -16.11 5.64
C ARG A 544 15.28 -16.57 5.15
N GLU A 545 14.33 -15.62 5.02
CA GLU A 545 13.00 -15.95 4.52
C GLU A 545 13.01 -16.33 3.04
N TRP A 546 13.87 -15.68 2.24
CA TRP A 546 14.07 -16.09 0.84
C TRP A 546 14.55 -17.53 0.77
N GLU A 547 15.53 -17.90 1.58
CA GLU A 547 16.07 -19.26 1.62
C GLU A 547 15.04 -20.27 2.09
N ARG A 548 14.24 -19.91 3.10
CA ARG A 548 13.16 -20.78 3.56
C ARG A 548 12.10 -20.96 2.46
N ALA A 549 11.81 -19.91 1.71
CA ALA A 549 10.87 -20.01 0.58
C ALA A 549 11.38 -21.01 -0.46
N MET A 550 12.67 -20.94 -0.80
CA MET A 550 13.26 -21.87 -1.78
C MET A 550 13.23 -23.32 -1.29
N GLN A 551 13.14 -23.52 0.03
CA GLN A 551 13.01 -24.84 0.65
C GLN A 551 11.55 -25.21 0.95
N GLU A 552 10.60 -24.35 0.57
CA GLU A 552 9.16 -24.54 0.79
C GLU A 552 8.80 -24.65 2.28
N LYS A 553 9.58 -23.99 3.14
CA LYS A 553 9.38 -24.01 4.60
C LYS A 553 8.59 -22.80 5.06
N ILE A 554 7.55 -23.04 5.87
CA ILE A 554 6.72 -21.97 6.41
C ILE A 554 7.35 -21.36 7.67
N THR A 555 6.98 -20.10 7.95
CA THR A 555 7.36 -19.37 9.16
C THR A 555 6.09 -19.02 9.91
N PRO A 556 6.00 -19.32 11.22
CA PRO A 556 4.80 -19.00 12.00
C PRO A 556 4.53 -17.50 12.10
N ASN A 557 3.29 -17.15 12.44
CA ASN A 557 2.92 -15.76 12.64
C ASN A 557 3.43 -15.23 13.99
N CYS A 558 3.37 -13.92 14.19
CA CYS A 558 3.97 -13.26 15.35
C CYS A 558 3.34 -13.63 16.69
N ARG A 559 2.09 -14.11 16.69
CA ARG A 559 1.47 -14.57 17.94
C ARG A 559 1.85 -15.99 18.29
N GLN A 560 2.24 -16.79 17.30
CA GLN A 560 2.68 -18.18 17.51
C GLN A 560 4.13 -18.23 18.01
N SER A 561 5.00 -17.48 17.37
CA SER A 561 6.41 -17.39 17.81
C SER A 561 7.10 -16.24 17.11
N CYS A 562 8.17 -15.75 17.72
CA CYS A 562 8.97 -14.67 17.11
C CYS A 562 9.81 -15.24 15.97
N SER A 563 9.76 -14.56 14.82
CA SER A 563 10.54 -14.95 13.65
C SER A 563 11.94 -14.30 13.59
N GLY A 564 12.25 -13.42 14.55
CA GLY A 564 13.55 -12.75 14.58
C GLY A 564 13.72 -11.70 13.49
N CYS A 565 12.66 -11.01 13.13
CA CYS A 565 12.70 -10.03 12.03
C CYS A 565 13.46 -8.74 12.37
N GLY A 566 13.59 -8.41 13.66
CA GLY A 566 14.27 -7.20 14.10
C GLY A 566 13.34 -6.11 14.63
N ALA A 567 12.04 -6.18 14.38
CA ALA A 567 11.11 -5.11 14.73
C ALA A 567 10.94 -4.91 16.24
N LYS A 568 11.34 -5.91 17.04
CA LYS A 568 11.28 -5.82 18.49
C LYS A 568 12.08 -4.62 19.04
N ARG A 569 13.10 -4.18 18.30
CA ARG A 569 13.94 -3.04 18.75
C ARG A 569 13.20 -1.70 18.81
N PHE A 570 11.96 -1.62 18.28
CA PHE A 570 11.13 -0.42 18.46
C PHE A 570 10.55 -0.29 19.87
N GLY A 571 10.55 -1.39 20.64
CA GLY A 571 10.21 -1.33 22.06
C GLY A 571 8.72 -1.48 22.38
N GLY A 572 7.92 -2.00 21.47
CA GLY A 572 6.48 -2.18 21.73
C GLY A 572 5.79 -3.06 20.72
N GLY A 573 4.47 -3.17 20.88
CA GLY A 573 3.63 -3.95 19.98
C GLY A 573 3.55 -5.41 20.36
N VAL A 574 2.95 -6.20 19.48
CA VAL A 574 2.71 -7.64 19.68
C VAL A 574 4.01 -8.40 20.00
N CYS A 575 5.15 -7.89 19.57
CA CYS A 575 6.46 -8.47 19.89
C CYS A 575 6.69 -8.64 21.39
N PHE A 576 6.03 -7.84 22.22
CA PHE A 576 6.21 -7.86 23.67
C PHE A 576 5.12 -8.62 24.40
N GLU A 577 4.11 -9.13 23.69
CA GLU A 577 3.06 -9.92 24.29
C GLU A 577 3.52 -11.36 24.53
N ASN A 578 4.46 -11.86 23.72
CA ASN A 578 5.02 -13.20 23.83
C ASN A 578 6.33 -13.17 24.61
N GLN A 579 6.22 -13.28 25.94
CA GLN A 579 7.39 -13.18 26.83
C GLN A 579 8.36 -14.36 26.71
N ASN A 580 7.93 -15.45 26.07
CA ASN A 580 8.75 -16.67 25.94
C ASN A 580 9.51 -16.78 24.62
N SER A 581 9.46 -15.76 23.78
CA SER A 581 10.16 -15.80 22.50
C SER A 581 11.48 -15.04 22.58
N VAL A 582 12.55 -15.70 22.21
CA VAL A 582 13.87 -15.09 22.07
C VAL A 582 13.94 -14.47 20.68
N CYS A 583 13.86 -13.15 20.62
CA CYS A 583 14.02 -12.42 19.35
C CYS A 583 15.36 -11.73 19.30
#